data_395ef16e9e1040182d7f609b811925ab
#
_entry.id   395ef16e9e1040182d7f609b811925ab
#
_cell.length_a   1.000
_cell.length_b   1.000
_cell.length_c   1.000
_cell.angle_alpha   90.00
_cell.angle_beta   90.00
_cell.angle_gamma   90.00
#
_symmetry.space_group_name_H-M   'P 1'
#
loop_
_entity.id
_entity.type
_entity.pdbx_description
1 polymer ?
#
loop_
_entity_poly.entity_id
_entity_poly.type
_entity_poly.pdbx_seq_one_letter_code
_entity_poly.pdbx_strand_id
1 'polypeptide(L)'
;MTQSHADAPLILRPDEIDVIDRGAGVRTTPLVGRWNTNEALLTTGLTSFTPGTAIPLHSHNVEETVMVLEGEATVVIGDASHDLAAGDVTWVPAGVPHYFKSRGDGPLRIYWVYAGREVTRTLTATGETFEHLSERDLNVGKSTS
;
A
#
# COMPACT_ATOMS: atom_id res chain seq x y z
N MET A 1 -29.70 19.59 10.48
CA MET A 1 -29.65 18.61 9.90
C MET A 1 -28.36 18.11 9.54
N THR A 2 -28.16 17.07 9.47
CA THR A 2 -26.87 16.48 9.49
C THR A 2 -26.31 16.09 8.15
N GLN A 3 -26.92 16.59 7.09
CA GLN A 3 -26.42 16.27 5.80
C GLN A 3 -25.05 16.82 5.51
N SER A 4 -24.62 17.82 6.28
CA SER A 4 -23.31 18.40 6.10
C SER A 4 -22.18 17.42 6.33
N HIS A 5 -22.46 16.24 6.90
CA HIS A 5 -21.41 15.26 7.16
C HIS A 5 -21.25 14.24 6.07
N ALA A 6 -22.21 14.16 5.15
CA ALA A 6 -22.09 13.20 4.08
C ALA A 6 -21.03 13.63 3.09
N ASP A 7 -20.16 12.70 2.71
CA ASP A 7 -19.20 12.94 1.66
C ASP A 7 -19.89 12.95 0.30
N ALA A 8 -19.40 13.80 -0.58
CA ALA A 8 -19.76 13.69 -1.98
C ALA A 8 -18.99 12.53 -2.59
N PRO A 9 -19.55 11.84 -3.58
CA PRO A 9 -18.77 10.84 -4.30
C PRO A 9 -17.50 11.45 -4.89
N LEU A 10 -16.42 10.68 -4.91
CA LEU A 10 -15.15 11.12 -5.45
C LEU A 10 -14.88 10.45 -6.78
N ILE A 11 -14.33 11.22 -7.71
CA ILE A 11 -13.75 10.69 -8.93
C ILE A 11 -12.30 11.12 -8.89
N LEU A 12 -11.40 10.16 -8.80
CA LEU A 12 -9.98 10.43 -8.66
C LEU A 12 -9.25 9.98 -9.91
N ARG A 13 -8.37 10.85 -10.41
CA ARG A 13 -7.54 10.53 -11.56
C ARG A 13 -6.10 10.51 -11.09
N PRO A 14 -5.46 9.35 -11.08
CA PRO A 14 -4.09 9.24 -10.52
C PRO A 14 -3.10 10.23 -11.12
N ASP A 15 -3.26 10.57 -12.40
CA ASP A 15 -2.36 11.52 -13.06
C ASP A 15 -2.45 12.93 -12.49
N GLU A 16 -3.52 13.22 -11.75
CA GLU A 16 -3.76 14.53 -11.17
C GLU A 16 -3.45 14.57 -9.67
N ILE A 17 -2.93 13.49 -9.12
CA ILE A 17 -2.64 13.35 -7.70
C ILE A 17 -1.13 13.33 -7.50
N ASP A 18 -0.66 14.06 -6.49
CA ASP A 18 0.77 14.09 -6.18
C ASP A 18 1.25 12.71 -5.75
N VAL A 19 2.36 12.30 -6.34
CA VAL A 19 3.00 11.03 -6.03
C VAL A 19 3.99 11.25 -4.90
N ILE A 20 3.99 10.32 -3.95
CA ILE A 20 4.87 10.37 -2.78
C ILE A 20 6.03 9.42 -3.00
N ASP A 21 7.26 9.95 -2.93
CA ASP A 21 8.48 9.14 -3.02
C ASP A 21 8.71 8.47 -1.66
N ARG A 22 8.69 7.12 -1.63
CA ARG A 22 8.88 6.34 -0.42
C ARG A 22 10.34 5.94 -0.21
N GLY A 23 11.22 6.30 -1.12
CA GLY A 23 12.62 5.89 -1.11
C GLY A 23 12.85 4.55 -1.80
N ALA A 24 14.11 4.29 -2.15
CA ALA A 24 14.56 3.03 -2.74
C ALA A 24 13.80 2.62 -4.02
N GLY A 25 13.28 3.59 -4.77
CA GLY A 25 12.58 3.31 -6.02
C GLY A 25 11.11 2.96 -5.87
N VAL A 26 10.53 3.23 -4.71
CA VAL A 26 9.11 2.96 -4.42
C VAL A 26 8.35 4.27 -4.33
N ARG A 27 7.21 4.36 -5.02
CA ARG A 27 6.37 5.55 -5.07
C ARG A 27 4.92 5.19 -4.81
N THR A 28 4.23 6.01 -4.05
CA THR A 28 2.82 5.79 -3.70
C THR A 28 1.95 6.95 -4.15
N THR A 29 0.80 6.63 -4.74
CA THR A 29 -0.24 7.59 -5.08
C THR A 29 -1.44 7.28 -4.19
N PRO A 30 -1.70 8.10 -3.14
CA PRO A 30 -2.88 7.88 -2.28
C PRO A 30 -4.16 8.15 -3.07
N LEU A 31 -5.18 7.33 -2.90
CA LEU A 31 -6.46 7.52 -3.58
C LEU A 31 -7.54 7.85 -2.57
N VAL A 32 -8.29 6.86 -2.09
CA VAL A 32 -9.36 7.11 -1.13
C VAL A 32 -8.85 6.90 0.28
N GLY A 33 -9.13 7.82 1.18
CA GLY A 33 -8.75 7.67 2.57
C GLY A 33 -9.18 8.84 3.44
N ARG A 34 -8.67 8.89 4.66
CA ARG A 34 -9.02 9.93 5.62
C ARG A 34 -8.58 11.33 5.19
N TRP A 35 -7.67 11.41 4.21
CA TRP A 35 -7.20 12.70 3.70
C TRP A 35 -8.18 13.38 2.76
N ASN A 36 -9.15 12.65 2.21
CA ASN A 36 -10.12 13.23 1.27
C ASN A 36 -11.55 12.80 1.52
N THR A 37 -11.82 12.02 2.56
CA THR A 37 -13.19 11.62 2.94
C THR A 37 -13.35 11.73 4.46
N ASN A 38 -14.59 11.89 4.91
CA ASN A 38 -14.93 11.84 6.34
C ASN A 38 -15.52 10.49 6.72
N GLU A 39 -16.08 9.76 5.77
CA GLU A 39 -16.89 8.58 6.06
C GLU A 39 -16.38 7.28 5.48
N ALA A 40 -15.42 7.31 4.56
CA ALA A 40 -14.94 6.07 3.95
C ALA A 40 -14.34 5.15 5.02
N LEU A 41 -14.70 3.87 4.92
CA LEU A 41 -14.23 2.83 5.85
C LEU A 41 -13.13 1.99 5.21
N LEU A 42 -12.50 2.51 4.16
CA LEU A 42 -11.39 1.86 3.50
C LEU A 42 -10.34 2.90 3.11
N THR A 43 -9.14 2.42 2.83
CA THR A 43 -8.02 3.24 2.42
C THR A 43 -7.41 2.60 1.18
N THR A 44 -7.26 3.37 0.11
CA THR A 44 -6.79 2.82 -1.16
C THR A 44 -5.67 3.66 -1.75
N GLY A 45 -4.90 3.04 -2.61
CA GLY A 45 -3.87 3.74 -3.35
C GLY A 45 -3.17 2.85 -4.36
N LEU A 46 -2.21 3.46 -5.04
CA LEU A 46 -1.33 2.79 -5.98
C LEU A 46 0.08 2.86 -5.45
N THR A 47 0.87 1.83 -5.70
CA THR A 47 2.30 1.87 -5.43
C THR A 47 3.02 1.32 -6.65
N SER A 48 4.08 2.01 -7.06
CA SER A 48 4.93 1.57 -8.14
C SER A 48 6.32 1.28 -7.58
N PHE A 49 6.96 0.26 -8.15
CA PHE A 49 8.28 -0.22 -7.75
C PHE A 49 9.16 -0.28 -8.98
N THR A 50 10.36 0.29 -8.92
CA THR A 50 11.35 0.04 -9.95
C THR A 50 11.83 -1.42 -9.82
N PRO A 51 12.39 -2.00 -10.90
CA PRO A 51 12.80 -3.41 -10.85
C PRO A 51 13.68 -3.74 -9.65
N GLY A 52 13.35 -4.83 -8.98
CA GLY A 52 14.14 -5.34 -7.84
C GLY A 52 13.87 -4.68 -6.51
N THR A 53 12.94 -3.72 -6.44
CA THR A 53 12.70 -2.99 -5.18
C THR A 53 11.47 -3.50 -4.43
N ALA A 54 11.44 -3.22 -3.14
CA ALA A 54 10.36 -3.66 -2.24
C ALA A 54 10.30 -2.71 -1.04
N ILE A 55 9.15 -2.74 -0.35
CA ILE A 55 9.05 -2.16 1.00
C ILE A 55 9.41 -3.30 1.97
N PRO A 56 10.08 -3.00 3.10
CA PRO A 56 10.43 -4.04 4.07
C PRO A 56 9.24 -4.86 4.56
N LEU A 57 9.49 -6.09 4.97
CA LEU A 57 8.48 -7.00 5.50
C LEU A 57 7.72 -6.32 6.65
N HIS A 58 6.40 -6.35 6.58
CA HIS A 58 5.55 -5.62 7.51
C HIS A 58 4.18 -6.28 7.62
N SER A 59 3.40 -5.81 8.59
CA SER A 59 1.99 -6.18 8.73
C SER A 59 1.16 -4.93 8.97
N HIS A 60 -0.15 -5.07 8.82
CA HIS A 60 -1.10 -3.99 9.08
C HIS A 60 -2.10 -4.42 10.14
N ASN A 61 -2.73 -3.44 10.79
CA ASN A 61 -3.79 -3.69 11.76
C ASN A 61 -5.12 -4.09 11.12
N VAL A 62 -5.20 -4.06 9.79
CA VAL A 62 -6.39 -4.37 9.01
C VAL A 62 -6.03 -5.35 7.90
N GLU A 63 -7.04 -6.01 7.35
CA GLU A 63 -6.83 -6.85 6.18
C GLU A 63 -6.60 -6.00 4.94
N GLU A 64 -5.96 -6.58 3.94
CA GLU A 64 -5.76 -5.89 2.67
C GLU A 64 -6.06 -6.80 1.50
N THR A 65 -6.43 -6.20 0.38
CA THR A 65 -6.41 -6.89 -0.91
C THR A 65 -5.58 -6.05 -1.87
N VAL A 66 -4.83 -6.72 -2.74
CA VAL A 66 -3.93 -6.07 -3.69
C VAL A 66 -4.11 -6.72 -5.04
N MET A 67 -4.23 -5.90 -6.09
CA MET A 67 -4.20 -6.38 -7.46
C MET A 67 -2.92 -5.88 -8.14
N VAL A 68 -2.23 -6.77 -8.84
CA VAL A 68 -1.12 -6.39 -9.69
C VAL A 68 -1.71 -5.77 -10.96
N LEU A 69 -1.35 -4.52 -11.24
CA LEU A 69 -1.84 -3.81 -12.42
C LEU A 69 -0.88 -3.93 -13.58
N GLU A 70 0.41 -3.92 -13.30
CA GLU A 70 1.44 -3.92 -14.33
C GLU A 70 2.69 -4.60 -13.79
N GLY A 71 3.37 -5.36 -14.64
CA GLY A 71 4.62 -6.00 -14.27
C GLY A 71 4.43 -7.34 -13.59
N GLU A 72 5.49 -7.79 -12.92
CA GLU A 72 5.52 -9.07 -12.23
C GLU A 72 6.04 -8.87 -10.82
N ALA A 73 5.48 -9.60 -9.87
CA ALA A 73 5.85 -9.49 -8.47
C ALA A 73 6.18 -10.85 -7.89
N THR A 74 7.06 -10.84 -6.90
CA THR A 74 7.11 -11.90 -5.91
C THR A 74 6.45 -11.35 -4.67
N VAL A 75 5.46 -12.04 -4.13
CA VAL A 75 4.86 -11.70 -2.85
C VAL A 75 5.26 -12.73 -1.81
N VAL A 76 5.67 -12.25 -0.64
CA VAL A 76 5.89 -13.10 0.52
C VAL A 76 4.77 -12.81 1.50
N ILE A 77 4.05 -13.85 1.92
CA ILE A 77 2.95 -13.76 2.88
C ILE A 77 3.21 -14.81 3.94
N GLY A 78 3.44 -14.37 5.17
CA GLY A 78 3.91 -15.26 6.21
C GLY A 78 5.27 -15.84 5.83
N ASP A 79 5.37 -17.15 5.70
CA ASP A 79 6.59 -17.83 5.28
C ASP A 79 6.50 -18.43 3.87
N ALA A 80 5.45 -18.08 3.12
CA ALA A 80 5.24 -18.59 1.76
C ALA A 80 5.53 -17.49 0.73
N SER A 81 6.12 -17.91 -0.40
CA SER A 81 6.47 -17.00 -1.49
C SER A 81 5.71 -17.42 -2.76
N HIS A 82 5.18 -16.44 -3.47
CA HIS A 82 4.41 -16.67 -4.69
C HIS A 82 4.80 -15.68 -5.78
N ASP A 83 4.78 -16.13 -7.02
CA ASP A 83 4.99 -15.25 -8.16
C ASP A 83 3.65 -14.82 -8.73
N LEU A 84 3.51 -13.53 -9.00
CA LEU A 84 2.28 -12.92 -9.50
C LEU A 84 2.52 -12.18 -10.80
N ALA A 85 1.49 -12.13 -11.62
CA ALA A 85 1.47 -11.36 -12.85
C ALA A 85 0.30 -10.39 -12.85
N ALA A 86 0.26 -9.48 -13.82
CA ALA A 86 -0.81 -8.50 -13.93
C ALA A 86 -2.18 -9.18 -13.92
N GLY A 87 -3.09 -8.66 -13.13
CA GLY A 87 -4.43 -9.20 -12.93
C GLY A 87 -4.57 -10.10 -11.71
N ASP A 88 -3.46 -10.59 -11.16
CA ASP A 88 -3.52 -11.46 -9.97
C ASP A 88 -3.86 -10.63 -8.73
N VAL A 89 -4.57 -11.26 -7.80
CA VAL A 89 -5.08 -10.60 -6.59
C VAL A 89 -4.66 -11.39 -5.36
N THR A 90 -4.23 -10.67 -4.33
CA THR A 90 -3.96 -11.27 -3.01
C THR A 90 -4.94 -10.76 -1.97
N TRP A 91 -5.12 -11.55 -0.94
CA TRP A 91 -5.81 -11.12 0.28
C TRP A 91 -4.94 -11.55 1.46
N VAL A 92 -4.64 -10.58 2.34
CA VAL A 92 -3.79 -10.82 3.51
C VAL A 92 -4.55 -10.41 4.75
N PRO A 93 -4.75 -11.32 5.71
CA PRO A 93 -5.42 -10.96 6.97
C PRO A 93 -4.63 -9.94 7.77
N ALA A 94 -5.31 -9.25 8.67
CA ALA A 94 -4.65 -8.34 9.61
C ALA A 94 -3.58 -9.10 10.39
N GLY A 95 -2.45 -8.45 10.62
CA GLY A 95 -1.37 -8.99 11.45
C GLY A 95 -0.42 -9.96 10.76
N VAL A 96 -0.70 -10.36 9.52
CA VAL A 96 0.17 -11.31 8.81
C VAL A 96 1.28 -10.56 8.09
N PRO A 97 2.55 -10.87 8.37
CA PRO A 97 3.67 -10.20 7.70
C PRO A 97 3.70 -10.51 6.21
N HIS A 98 3.99 -9.49 5.42
CA HIS A 98 4.05 -9.65 3.97
C HIS A 98 4.86 -8.54 3.31
N TYR A 99 5.26 -8.75 2.06
CA TYR A 99 5.77 -7.69 1.20
C TYR A 99 5.67 -8.11 -0.27
N PHE A 100 5.66 -7.11 -1.15
CA PHE A 100 5.73 -7.30 -2.60
C PHE A 100 7.08 -6.81 -3.08
N LYS A 101 7.66 -7.54 -4.02
CA LYS A 101 8.93 -7.18 -4.66
C LYS A 101 8.74 -7.21 -6.16
N SER A 102 9.26 -6.20 -6.86
CA SER A 102 9.27 -6.18 -8.31
C SER A 102 10.23 -7.26 -8.82
N ARG A 103 9.72 -8.19 -9.61
CA ARG A 103 10.48 -9.37 -10.06
C ARG A 103 10.98 -9.27 -11.49
N GLY A 104 10.27 -8.59 -12.36
CA GLY A 104 10.61 -8.54 -13.76
C GLY A 104 11.60 -7.44 -14.11
N ASP A 105 11.81 -7.22 -15.40
CA ASP A 105 12.71 -6.18 -15.90
C ASP A 105 12.04 -4.82 -15.98
N GLY A 106 10.72 -4.77 -15.93
CA GLY A 106 9.96 -3.54 -15.96
C GLY A 106 9.43 -3.15 -14.59
N PRO A 107 8.72 -2.03 -14.51
CA PRO A 107 8.17 -1.60 -13.21
C PRO A 107 7.01 -2.48 -12.80
N LEU A 108 6.82 -2.58 -11.48
CA LEU A 108 5.65 -3.21 -10.89
C LEU A 108 4.72 -2.10 -10.43
N ARG A 109 3.43 -2.22 -10.72
CA ARG A 109 2.40 -1.32 -10.18
C ARG A 109 1.32 -2.17 -9.55
N ILE A 110 0.92 -1.80 -8.34
CA ILE A 110 -0.12 -2.49 -7.60
C ILE A 110 -1.19 -1.50 -7.15
N TYR A 111 -2.43 -2.00 -7.06
CA TYR A 111 -3.55 -1.28 -6.46
C TYR A 111 -3.86 -1.97 -5.14
N TRP A 112 -3.80 -1.22 -4.04
CA TRP A 112 -4.03 -1.78 -2.70
C TRP A 112 -5.26 -1.17 -2.05
N VAL A 113 -5.96 -2.00 -1.29
CA VAL A 113 -7.14 -1.61 -0.53
C VAL A 113 -6.97 -2.16 0.88
N TYR A 114 -7.00 -1.27 1.85
CA TYR A 114 -6.99 -1.63 3.27
C TYR A 114 -8.40 -1.47 3.81
N ALA A 115 -8.87 -2.47 4.58
CA ALA A 115 -10.23 -2.48 5.12
C ALA A 115 -10.28 -1.70 6.44
N GLY A 116 -9.95 -0.43 6.39
CA GLY A 116 -9.99 0.43 7.55
C GLY A 116 -9.68 1.86 7.18
N ARG A 117 -10.12 2.77 8.04
CA ARG A 117 -9.86 4.18 7.92
C ARG A 117 -8.57 4.55 8.65
N GLU A 118 -8.34 3.92 9.82
CA GLU A 118 -7.12 4.09 10.60
C GLU A 118 -6.23 2.88 10.37
N VAL A 119 -5.16 3.05 9.61
CA VAL A 119 -4.28 1.97 9.20
C VAL A 119 -2.90 2.19 9.80
N THR A 120 -2.31 1.13 10.36
CA THR A 120 -0.94 1.16 10.86
C THR A 120 -0.09 0.15 10.10
N ARG A 121 1.21 0.37 10.16
CA ARG A 121 2.22 -0.56 9.63
C ARG A 121 3.15 -0.94 10.77
N THR A 122 3.41 -2.23 10.91
CA THR A 122 4.39 -2.75 11.86
C THR A 122 5.52 -3.40 11.08
N LEU A 123 6.75 -2.95 11.29
CA LEU A 123 7.92 -3.56 10.67
C LEU A 123 8.25 -4.86 11.40
N THR A 124 8.29 -5.95 10.68
CA THR A 124 8.48 -7.27 11.28
C THR A 124 9.85 -7.40 11.96
N ALA A 125 10.88 -6.83 11.35
CA ALA A 125 12.24 -6.97 11.86
C ALA A 125 12.45 -6.29 13.22
N THR A 126 11.76 -5.18 13.47
CA THR A 126 11.97 -4.38 14.67
C THR A 126 10.77 -4.34 15.61
N GLY A 127 9.59 -4.66 15.11
CA GLY A 127 8.34 -4.53 15.87
C GLY A 127 7.84 -3.10 15.96
N GLU A 128 8.51 -2.16 15.31
CA GLU A 128 8.10 -0.76 15.31
C GLU A 128 6.77 -0.60 14.56
N THR A 129 5.82 0.13 15.18
CA THR A 129 4.51 0.40 14.59
C THR A 129 4.32 1.90 14.42
N PHE A 130 3.81 2.30 13.28
CA PHE A 130 3.49 3.71 12.99
C PHE A 130 2.29 3.80 12.06
N GLU A 131 1.69 4.98 11.99
CA GLU A 131 0.53 5.18 11.15
C GLU A 131 0.93 5.14 9.67
N HIS A 132 0.05 4.54 8.86
CA HIS A 132 0.20 4.50 7.41
C HIS A 132 0.22 5.94 6.86
N LEU A 133 1.18 6.21 6.00
CA LEU A 133 1.43 7.52 5.40
C LEU A 133 1.79 8.61 6.40
N SER A 134 2.19 8.25 7.62
CA SER A 134 2.82 9.19 8.54
C SER A 134 4.23 9.52 8.04
N GLU A 135 4.85 10.52 8.62
CA GLU A 135 6.21 10.90 8.24
C GLU A 135 7.16 9.70 8.30
N ARG A 136 7.05 8.89 9.36
CA ARG A 136 7.88 7.69 9.48
C ARG A 136 7.61 6.69 8.36
N ASP A 137 6.34 6.49 8.02
CA ASP A 137 5.95 5.57 6.96
C ASP A 137 6.36 6.09 5.58
N LEU A 138 6.28 7.38 5.35
CA LEU A 138 6.70 7.99 4.08
C LEU A 138 8.18 7.78 3.82
N ASN A 139 8.96 7.53 4.84
CA ASN A 139 10.39 7.31 4.72
C ASN A 139 10.79 5.87 4.95
N VAL A 140 9.84 4.96 4.90
CA VAL A 140 10.08 3.54 5.23
C VAL A 140 11.15 2.92 4.33
N GLY A 141 11.15 3.25 3.05
CA GLY A 141 12.17 2.74 2.12
C GLY A 141 13.55 3.32 2.36
N LYS A 142 13.64 4.45 3.04
CA LYS A 142 14.91 5.12 3.33
C LYS A 142 15.53 4.68 4.65
N SER A 143 14.80 3.93 5.44
CA SER A 143 15.22 3.55 6.79
C SER A 143 15.82 2.16 6.89
N THR A 144 16.23 1.61 5.76
CA THR A 144 16.74 0.24 5.70
C THR A 144 18.23 0.13 5.95
N SER A 145 18.86 1.21 6.25
CA SER A 145 20.30 1.21 6.47
C SER A 145 20.72 0.44 7.71
#